data_bc71f98acb34a81d7e7cc57babe768e1
#
_entry.id   bc71f98acb34a81d7e7cc57babe768e1
#
_cell.length_a   1.000
_cell.length_b   1.000
_cell.length_c   1.000
_cell.angle_alpha   90.00
_cell.angle_beta   90.00
_cell.angle_gamma   90.00
#
_symmetry.space_group_name_H-M   'P 1'
#
loop_
_entity.id
_entity.type
_entity.pdbx_description
1 polymer ?
#
loop_
_entity_poly.entity_id
_entity_poly.type
_entity_poly.pdbx_seq_one_letter_code
_entity_poly.pdbx_strand_id
1 'polypeptide(L)'
;PPTVGALIVRTDYARTLKAIAHKGPDILYHGGIGEMVVDDMAANGGLVTGDDLETYQIQLRAPVRQSYREYEIVSTAPTSSGGTHIIQVLNLLEGFDMRESGFGTVENVHLIAEALKISFADRFEYMGDPAFVEVPVDALISKKYATIRRQEINPSHAGDFRPGNPSAYVSESRDTTHLTVADDEGNVVSMTQTIHAAFGSKVTVPGTGIILNNTMNIFDPHPGNANSIEPGKRMLSSMSPTIVLKDDKPFIALGTPGATRIFPSVLQAIMNVIDHGMTLQEAVEAPRIWSQGQALEVEGGISPDVRVGLEALGHNVQVVAKVAGGMNGIMYDPASGLIHGAACWRADGTPVGMSGGPARPSGANAMFIV
;
A
#
# COMPACT_ATOMS: atom_id res chain seq x y z
N PRO A 1 -24.66 18.62 -8.47
CA PRO A 1 -23.53 18.52 -7.55
C PRO A 1 -23.57 19.70 -6.58
N PRO A 2 -23.15 19.50 -5.32
CA PRO A 2 -23.07 20.58 -4.36
C PRO A 2 -22.06 21.66 -4.83
N THR A 3 -22.32 22.90 -4.46
CA THR A 3 -21.39 24.00 -4.73
C THR A 3 -20.19 23.91 -3.77
N VAL A 4 -19.05 24.48 -4.17
CA VAL A 4 -17.86 24.56 -3.31
C VAL A 4 -18.21 25.28 -2.01
N GLY A 5 -17.88 24.68 -0.87
CA GLY A 5 -18.19 25.18 0.47
C GLY A 5 -19.60 24.85 0.99
N ALA A 6 -20.41 24.11 0.23
CA ALA A 6 -21.71 23.67 0.71
C ALA A 6 -21.56 22.60 1.82
N LEU A 7 -22.37 22.71 2.86
CA LEU A 7 -22.47 21.71 3.89
C LEU A 7 -23.21 20.47 3.36
N ILE A 8 -22.52 19.32 3.34
CA ILE A 8 -23.11 18.04 2.96
C ILE A 8 -23.56 17.31 4.23
N VAL A 9 -24.87 17.07 4.36
CA VAL A 9 -25.45 16.33 5.47
C VAL A 9 -25.84 14.93 5.01
N ARG A 10 -25.21 13.90 5.60
CA ARG A 10 -25.44 12.48 5.26
C ARG A 10 -26.26 11.80 6.36
N THR A 11 -27.55 12.13 6.45
CA THR A 11 -28.44 11.68 7.54
C THR A 11 -28.58 10.16 7.58
N ASP A 12 -28.72 9.50 6.42
CA ASP A 12 -28.86 8.05 6.33
C ASP A 12 -27.59 7.35 6.81
N TYR A 13 -26.43 7.83 6.36
CA TYR A 13 -25.14 7.28 6.80
C TYR A 13 -24.91 7.49 8.31
N ALA A 14 -25.32 8.63 8.85
CA ALA A 14 -25.23 8.86 10.29
C ALA A 14 -26.12 7.87 11.10
N ARG A 15 -27.30 7.50 10.58
CA ARG A 15 -28.14 6.45 11.19
C ARG A 15 -27.48 5.09 11.12
N THR A 16 -26.88 4.74 9.99
CA THR A 16 -26.13 3.50 9.79
C THR A 16 -24.97 3.38 10.78
N LEU A 17 -24.15 4.43 10.91
CA LEU A 17 -23.02 4.43 11.86
C LEU A 17 -23.48 4.29 13.31
N LYS A 18 -24.57 4.96 13.70
CA LYS A 18 -25.17 4.80 15.05
C LYS A 18 -25.68 3.37 15.26
N ALA A 19 -26.31 2.78 14.26
CA ALA A 19 -26.79 1.41 14.35
C ALA A 19 -25.63 0.40 14.53
N ILE A 20 -24.55 0.57 13.77
CA ILE A 20 -23.33 -0.25 13.92
C ILE A 20 -22.70 -0.04 15.31
N ALA A 21 -22.62 1.20 15.79
CA ALA A 21 -22.06 1.48 17.11
C ALA A 21 -22.86 0.84 18.26
N HIS A 22 -24.18 0.72 18.13
CA HIS A 22 -25.05 0.13 19.15
C HIS A 22 -25.21 -1.39 19.05
N LYS A 23 -25.22 -1.94 17.83
CA LYS A 23 -25.54 -3.36 17.56
C LYS A 23 -24.35 -4.18 17.06
N GLY A 24 -23.19 -3.54 16.85
CA GLY A 24 -22.02 -4.19 16.28
C GLY A 24 -22.09 -4.36 14.75
N PRO A 25 -21.06 -4.95 14.14
CA PRO A 25 -20.96 -5.15 12.69
C PRO A 25 -22.02 -6.13 12.14
N ASP A 26 -22.56 -7.01 12.97
CA ASP A 26 -23.54 -8.02 12.56
C ASP A 26 -24.81 -7.40 11.93
N ILE A 27 -25.14 -6.17 12.27
CA ILE A 27 -26.27 -5.50 11.62
C ILE A 27 -26.07 -5.28 10.11
N LEU A 28 -24.80 -5.27 9.65
CA LEU A 28 -24.45 -5.20 8.24
C LEU A 28 -24.46 -6.59 7.58
N TYR A 29 -23.97 -7.62 8.28
CA TYR A 29 -23.80 -8.94 7.69
C TYR A 29 -25.03 -9.86 7.87
N HIS A 30 -25.70 -9.75 9.01
CA HIS A 30 -26.80 -10.64 9.43
C HIS A 30 -28.09 -9.88 9.82
N GLY A 31 -28.16 -8.58 9.55
CA GLY A 31 -29.28 -7.74 9.99
C GLY A 31 -29.78 -6.78 8.92
N GLY A 32 -30.69 -5.87 9.36
CA GLY A 32 -31.48 -5.06 8.45
C GLY A 32 -30.69 -4.14 7.50
N ILE A 33 -29.42 -3.79 7.81
CA ILE A 33 -28.58 -3.04 6.84
C ILE A 33 -28.15 -3.98 5.71
N GLY A 34 -27.80 -5.23 6.03
CA GLY A 34 -27.47 -6.24 5.03
C GLY A 34 -28.65 -6.56 4.12
N GLU A 35 -29.85 -6.71 4.70
CA GLU A 35 -31.10 -6.91 3.92
C GLU A 35 -31.31 -5.78 2.91
N MET A 36 -31.12 -4.51 3.32
CA MET A 36 -31.23 -3.36 2.41
C MET A 36 -30.20 -3.40 1.26
N VAL A 37 -28.98 -3.90 1.52
CA VAL A 37 -27.96 -4.09 0.48
C VAL A 37 -28.38 -5.17 -0.51
N VAL A 38 -28.86 -6.30 -0.01
CA VAL A 38 -29.32 -7.44 -0.86
C VAL A 38 -30.51 -7.04 -1.71
N ASP A 39 -31.49 -6.33 -1.13
CA ASP A 39 -32.67 -5.84 -1.84
C ASP A 39 -32.29 -4.89 -2.98
N ASP A 40 -31.38 -3.94 -2.73
CA ASP A 40 -30.88 -3.02 -3.75
C ASP A 40 -30.12 -3.74 -4.87
N MET A 41 -29.29 -4.74 -4.51
CA MET A 41 -28.61 -5.62 -5.47
C MET A 41 -29.61 -6.37 -6.35
N ALA A 42 -30.60 -7.01 -5.77
CA ALA A 42 -31.62 -7.76 -6.49
C ALA A 42 -32.44 -6.87 -7.44
N ALA A 43 -32.81 -5.68 -6.98
CA ALA A 43 -33.60 -4.72 -7.78
C ALA A 43 -32.83 -4.12 -8.97
N ASN A 44 -31.50 -4.00 -8.86
CA ASN A 44 -30.65 -3.30 -9.84
C ASN A 44 -29.67 -4.23 -10.60
N GLY A 45 -29.83 -5.55 -10.50
CA GLY A 45 -28.99 -6.53 -11.20
C GLY A 45 -27.56 -6.61 -10.66
N GLY A 46 -27.35 -6.29 -9.37
CA GLY A 46 -26.09 -6.49 -8.67
C GLY A 46 -25.84 -7.96 -8.33
N LEU A 47 -24.62 -8.25 -7.86
CA LEU A 47 -24.16 -9.63 -7.65
C LEU A 47 -24.12 -10.07 -6.18
N VAL A 48 -24.17 -9.14 -5.22
CA VAL A 48 -24.09 -9.47 -3.79
C VAL A 48 -25.41 -10.05 -3.32
N THR A 49 -25.34 -11.23 -2.71
CA THR A 49 -26.49 -11.99 -2.18
C THR A 49 -26.48 -12.03 -0.66
N GLY A 50 -27.57 -12.53 -0.06
CA GLY A 50 -27.63 -12.78 1.37
C GLY A 50 -26.58 -13.80 1.83
N ASP A 51 -26.35 -14.86 1.04
CA ASP A 51 -25.34 -15.87 1.33
C ASP A 51 -23.92 -15.30 1.34
N ASP A 52 -23.62 -14.33 0.45
CA ASP A 52 -22.32 -13.65 0.44
C ASP A 52 -22.07 -12.86 1.71
N LEU A 53 -23.10 -12.20 2.25
CA LEU A 53 -22.99 -11.47 3.51
C LEU A 53 -22.92 -12.43 4.71
N GLU A 54 -23.77 -13.45 4.76
CA GLU A 54 -23.84 -14.41 5.87
C GLU A 54 -22.55 -15.23 6.01
N THR A 55 -21.93 -15.60 4.88
CA THR A 55 -20.70 -16.41 4.85
C THR A 55 -19.41 -15.58 4.89
N TYR A 56 -19.51 -14.26 4.79
CA TYR A 56 -18.32 -13.40 4.81
C TYR A 56 -17.60 -13.47 6.16
N GLN A 57 -16.29 -13.70 6.09
CA GLN A 57 -15.43 -13.71 7.27
C GLN A 57 -14.15 -12.91 7.02
N ILE A 58 -13.74 -12.16 8.04
CA ILE A 58 -12.40 -11.56 8.06
C ILE A 58 -11.34 -12.64 8.06
N GLN A 59 -10.18 -12.33 7.48
CA GLN A 59 -9.03 -13.23 7.49
C GLN A 59 -7.93 -12.66 8.39
N LEU A 60 -7.55 -13.42 9.41
CA LEU A 60 -6.37 -13.13 10.21
C LEU A 60 -5.18 -13.83 9.57
N ARG A 61 -4.15 -13.08 9.19
CA ARG A 61 -2.98 -13.58 8.50
C ARG A 61 -1.72 -13.19 9.24
N ALA A 62 -0.75 -14.11 9.34
CA ALA A 62 0.59 -13.74 9.78
C ALA A 62 1.19 -12.75 8.77
N PRO A 63 1.82 -11.65 9.24
CA PRO A 63 2.45 -10.70 8.33
C PRO A 63 3.67 -11.33 7.65
N VAL A 64 4.06 -10.77 6.50
CA VAL A 64 5.38 -11.06 5.93
C VAL A 64 6.44 -10.28 6.69
N ARG A 65 7.58 -10.92 6.94
CA ARG A 65 8.67 -10.34 7.74
C ARG A 65 10.02 -10.66 7.13
N GLN A 66 10.95 -9.70 7.11
CA GLN A 66 12.33 -9.92 6.70
C GLN A 66 13.22 -8.78 7.20
N SER A 67 14.47 -9.09 7.45
CA SER A 67 15.49 -8.09 7.78
C SER A 67 15.83 -7.22 6.57
N TYR A 68 16.07 -5.94 6.82
CA TYR A 68 16.70 -5.01 5.88
C TYR A 68 17.70 -4.17 6.66
N ARG A 69 19.00 -4.31 6.35
CA ARG A 69 20.06 -3.75 7.19
C ARG A 69 19.92 -4.25 8.64
N GLU A 70 19.92 -3.33 9.59
CA GLU A 70 19.75 -3.61 11.04
C GLU A 70 18.27 -3.56 11.50
N TYR A 71 17.33 -3.47 10.57
CA TYR A 71 15.90 -3.34 10.84
C TYR A 71 15.15 -4.59 10.41
N GLU A 72 13.95 -4.76 10.95
CA GLU A 72 13.00 -5.76 10.47
C GLU A 72 11.80 -5.06 9.84
N ILE A 73 11.47 -5.43 8.63
CA ILE A 73 10.30 -4.95 7.88
C ILE A 73 9.16 -5.92 8.12
N VAL A 74 8.04 -5.42 8.59
CA VAL A 74 6.82 -6.19 8.87
C VAL A 74 5.67 -5.56 8.12
N SER A 75 5.01 -6.30 7.23
CA SER A 75 3.93 -5.77 6.41
C SER A 75 2.90 -6.84 6.03
N THR A 76 1.88 -6.46 5.28
CA THR A 76 0.75 -7.33 4.94
C THR A 76 1.17 -8.53 4.11
N ALA A 77 0.55 -9.68 4.43
CA ALA A 77 0.62 -10.89 3.61
C ALA A 77 -0.39 -10.84 2.42
N PRO A 78 -0.29 -11.74 1.43
CA PRO A 78 -1.35 -11.93 0.43
C PRO A 78 -2.73 -12.17 1.12
N THR A 79 -3.85 -11.64 0.55
CA THR A 79 -4.01 -11.19 -0.84
C THR A 79 -3.36 -9.85 -1.18
N SER A 80 -2.84 -9.08 -0.22
CA SER A 80 -2.07 -7.91 -0.63
C SER A 80 -0.66 -8.30 -1.07
N SER A 81 -0.27 -7.80 -2.23
CA SER A 81 1.09 -7.98 -2.77
C SER A 81 2.11 -7.05 -2.10
N GLY A 82 1.62 -6.01 -1.41
CA GLY A 82 2.46 -4.89 -1.02
C GLY A 82 3.60 -5.25 -0.08
N GLY A 83 3.31 -6.00 0.99
CA GLY A 83 4.36 -6.39 1.94
C GLY A 83 5.42 -7.29 1.32
N THR A 84 5.00 -8.28 0.52
CA THR A 84 5.92 -9.17 -0.20
C THR A 84 6.87 -8.37 -1.09
N HIS A 85 6.34 -7.41 -1.85
CA HIS A 85 7.16 -6.66 -2.82
C HIS A 85 7.97 -5.52 -2.18
N ILE A 86 7.54 -4.94 -1.07
CA ILE A 86 8.42 -4.07 -0.27
C ILE A 86 9.68 -4.83 0.11
N ILE A 87 9.52 -6.01 0.72
CA ILE A 87 10.65 -6.84 1.16
C ILE A 87 11.49 -7.30 -0.03
N GLN A 88 10.87 -7.73 -1.12
CA GLN A 88 11.59 -8.17 -2.32
C GLN A 88 12.47 -7.07 -2.90
N VAL A 89 11.94 -5.85 -3.07
CA VAL A 89 12.70 -4.72 -3.62
C VAL A 89 13.81 -4.29 -2.66
N LEU A 90 13.54 -4.21 -1.36
CA LEU A 90 14.57 -3.92 -0.37
C LEU A 90 15.69 -4.97 -0.39
N ASN A 91 15.35 -6.25 -0.51
CA ASN A 91 16.35 -7.32 -0.64
C ASN A 91 17.17 -7.21 -1.93
N LEU A 92 16.56 -6.79 -3.06
CA LEU A 92 17.28 -6.51 -4.30
C LEU A 92 18.28 -5.37 -4.10
N LEU A 93 17.85 -4.28 -3.48
CA LEU A 93 18.65 -3.07 -3.30
C LEU A 93 19.71 -3.19 -2.18
N GLU A 94 19.52 -4.11 -1.22
CA GLU A 94 20.49 -4.32 -0.13
C GLU A 94 21.90 -4.71 -0.62
N GLY A 95 22.01 -5.25 -1.82
CA GLY A 95 23.30 -5.58 -2.44
C GLY A 95 24.04 -4.40 -3.07
N PHE A 96 23.43 -3.22 -3.09
CA PHE A 96 24.04 -1.97 -3.55
C PHE A 96 24.26 -1.04 -2.36
N ASP A 97 25.25 -0.18 -2.44
CA ASP A 97 25.46 0.88 -1.46
C ASP A 97 24.53 2.07 -1.77
N MET A 98 23.28 1.97 -1.31
CA MET A 98 22.27 3.00 -1.56
C MET A 98 22.60 4.33 -0.87
N ARG A 99 23.42 4.32 0.18
CA ARG A 99 23.89 5.52 0.84
C ARG A 99 24.93 6.24 -0.01
N GLU A 100 25.91 5.51 -0.54
CA GLU A 100 26.96 6.07 -1.40
C GLU A 100 26.38 6.56 -2.73
N SER A 101 25.40 5.86 -3.31
CA SER A 101 24.72 6.30 -4.53
C SER A 101 24.05 7.67 -4.38
N GLY A 102 23.67 8.05 -3.18
CA GLY A 102 23.08 9.35 -2.84
C GLY A 102 21.63 9.51 -3.30
N PHE A 103 20.80 10.11 -2.46
CA PHE A 103 19.39 10.31 -2.75
C PHE A 103 19.16 11.12 -4.03
N GLY A 104 18.28 10.61 -4.90
CA GLY A 104 17.80 11.31 -6.09
C GLY A 104 18.83 11.48 -7.21
N THR A 105 19.97 10.80 -7.16
CA THR A 105 20.95 10.74 -8.27
C THR A 105 20.47 9.83 -9.39
N VAL A 106 21.12 9.89 -10.55
CA VAL A 106 20.82 8.98 -11.69
C VAL A 106 20.98 7.52 -11.27
N GLU A 107 22.05 7.17 -10.59
CA GLU A 107 22.33 5.81 -10.11
C GLU A 107 21.27 5.34 -9.12
N ASN A 108 20.96 6.13 -8.09
CA ASN A 108 19.98 5.80 -7.08
C ASN A 108 18.59 5.54 -7.69
N VAL A 109 18.11 6.47 -8.52
CA VAL A 109 16.80 6.36 -9.18
C VAL A 109 16.75 5.19 -10.14
N HIS A 110 17.82 4.96 -10.91
CA HIS A 110 17.93 3.82 -11.83
C HIS A 110 17.84 2.48 -11.09
N LEU A 111 18.61 2.29 -10.03
CA LEU A 111 18.59 1.04 -9.25
C LEU A 111 17.22 0.76 -8.65
N ILE A 112 16.56 1.78 -8.10
CA ILE A 112 15.19 1.63 -7.59
C ILE A 112 14.22 1.27 -8.71
N ALA A 113 14.31 1.93 -9.87
CA ALA A 113 13.44 1.66 -11.01
C ALA A 113 13.59 0.22 -11.52
N GLU A 114 14.83 -0.29 -11.65
CA GLU A 114 15.09 -1.66 -12.09
C GLU A 114 14.56 -2.70 -11.09
N ALA A 115 14.81 -2.49 -9.80
CA ALA A 115 14.29 -3.38 -8.76
C ALA A 115 12.76 -3.39 -8.71
N LEU A 116 12.10 -2.24 -8.95
CA LEU A 116 10.65 -2.17 -9.08
C LEU A 116 10.14 -2.95 -10.29
N LYS A 117 10.76 -2.83 -11.46
CA LYS A 117 10.37 -3.58 -12.67
C LYS A 117 10.44 -5.08 -12.45
N ILE A 118 11.52 -5.59 -11.85
CA ILE A 118 11.67 -7.00 -11.46
C ILE A 118 10.53 -7.42 -10.54
N SER A 119 10.26 -6.64 -9.52
CA SER A 119 9.23 -6.93 -8.54
C SER A 119 7.82 -6.93 -9.15
N PHE A 120 7.52 -6.01 -10.05
CA PHE A 120 6.25 -6.01 -10.78
C PHE A 120 6.11 -7.18 -11.75
N ALA A 121 7.19 -7.62 -12.42
CA ALA A 121 7.16 -8.82 -13.23
C ALA A 121 6.75 -10.05 -12.41
N ASP A 122 7.36 -10.24 -11.23
CA ASP A 122 7.00 -11.31 -10.31
C ASP A 122 5.58 -11.15 -9.74
N ARG A 123 5.14 -9.92 -9.48
CA ARG A 123 3.78 -9.63 -9.00
C ARG A 123 2.71 -10.11 -9.97
N PHE A 124 2.89 -9.85 -11.25
CA PHE A 124 1.91 -10.23 -12.27
C PHE A 124 1.81 -11.74 -12.45
N GLU A 125 2.92 -12.44 -12.31
CA GLU A 125 3.00 -13.89 -12.48
C GLU A 125 2.44 -14.65 -11.28
N TYR A 126 2.83 -14.27 -10.05
CA TYR A 126 2.68 -15.13 -8.88
C TYR A 126 1.63 -14.67 -7.87
N MET A 127 1.18 -13.39 -7.91
CA MET A 127 0.36 -12.87 -6.81
C MET A 127 -1.14 -13.02 -7.07
N GLY A 128 -1.83 -13.57 -6.08
CA GLY A 128 -3.27 -13.78 -6.07
C GLY A 128 -3.79 -14.13 -4.68
N ASP A 129 -5.01 -14.66 -4.61
CA ASP A 129 -5.56 -15.18 -3.35
C ASP A 129 -4.96 -16.56 -3.04
N PRO A 130 -4.25 -16.72 -1.90
CA PRO A 130 -3.65 -17.99 -1.53
C PRO A 130 -4.64 -19.14 -1.30
N ALA A 131 -5.94 -18.85 -1.19
CA ALA A 131 -6.98 -19.88 -1.13
C ALA A 131 -7.25 -20.52 -2.51
N PHE A 132 -6.79 -19.89 -3.60
CA PHE A 132 -7.07 -20.30 -4.99
C PHE A 132 -5.80 -20.60 -5.79
N VAL A 133 -4.68 -19.94 -5.45
CA VAL A 133 -3.40 -20.12 -6.17
C VAL A 133 -2.25 -20.25 -5.19
N GLU A 134 -1.23 -21.00 -5.58
CA GLU A 134 0.01 -21.07 -4.82
C GLU A 134 0.81 -19.78 -4.99
N VAL A 135 0.95 -19.01 -3.92
CA VAL A 135 1.76 -17.78 -3.90
C VAL A 135 3.09 -18.08 -3.21
N PRO A 136 4.24 -18.06 -3.93
CA PRO A 136 5.53 -18.46 -3.38
C PRO A 136 6.17 -17.34 -2.53
N VAL A 137 5.48 -16.91 -1.46
CA VAL A 137 5.87 -15.76 -0.63
C VAL A 137 7.29 -15.91 -0.09
N ASP A 138 7.60 -17.07 0.54
CA ASP A 138 8.91 -17.31 1.15
C ASP A 138 10.06 -17.24 0.13
N ALA A 139 9.80 -17.69 -1.10
CA ALA A 139 10.78 -17.58 -2.17
C ALA A 139 10.97 -16.13 -2.60
N LEU A 140 9.88 -15.40 -2.85
CA LEU A 140 9.90 -14.00 -3.30
C LEU A 140 10.62 -13.07 -2.31
N ILE A 141 10.42 -13.29 -0.99
CA ILE A 141 11.06 -12.47 0.06
C ILE A 141 12.44 -12.98 0.47
N SER A 142 12.93 -14.07 -0.11
CA SER A 142 14.23 -14.64 0.29
C SER A 142 15.41 -13.82 -0.22
N LYS A 143 16.45 -13.68 0.62
CA LYS A 143 17.73 -13.05 0.22
C LYS A 143 18.41 -13.81 -0.92
N LYS A 144 18.22 -15.14 -0.98
CA LYS A 144 18.78 -15.97 -2.05
C LYS A 144 18.15 -15.63 -3.41
N TYR A 145 16.84 -15.53 -3.47
CA TYR A 145 16.13 -15.14 -4.70
C TYR A 145 16.54 -13.73 -5.16
N ALA A 146 16.58 -12.78 -4.22
CA ALA A 146 17.04 -11.44 -4.49
C ALA A 146 18.48 -11.39 -5.04
N THR A 147 19.39 -12.23 -4.53
CA THR A 147 20.77 -12.32 -5.04
C THR A 147 20.81 -12.79 -6.50
N ILE A 148 19.94 -13.72 -6.88
CA ILE A 148 19.85 -14.20 -8.28
C ILE A 148 19.27 -13.11 -9.18
N ARG A 149 18.13 -12.53 -8.80
CA ARG A 149 17.42 -11.52 -9.60
C ARG A 149 18.23 -10.22 -9.74
N ARG A 150 19.02 -9.85 -8.73
CA ARG A 150 19.91 -8.68 -8.76
C ARG A 150 20.90 -8.73 -9.90
N GLN A 151 21.35 -9.92 -10.33
CA GLN A 151 22.28 -10.06 -11.45
C GLN A 151 21.68 -9.63 -12.79
N GLU A 152 20.36 -9.47 -12.86
CA GLU A 152 19.68 -8.97 -14.06
C GLU A 152 19.72 -7.44 -14.15
N ILE A 153 20.01 -6.74 -13.05
CA ILE A 153 20.12 -5.28 -13.02
C ILE A 153 21.45 -4.88 -13.65
N ASN A 154 21.37 -4.15 -14.76
CA ASN A 154 22.53 -3.55 -15.42
C ASN A 154 22.68 -2.08 -14.97
N PRO A 155 23.73 -1.68 -14.23
CA PRO A 155 23.87 -0.32 -13.74
C PRO A 155 24.00 0.76 -14.83
N SER A 156 24.27 0.35 -16.08
CA SER A 156 24.54 1.26 -17.20
C SER A 156 23.41 1.32 -18.24
N HIS A 157 22.37 0.52 -18.08
CA HIS A 157 21.29 0.45 -19.07
C HIS A 157 19.99 -0.06 -18.45
N ALA A 158 18.88 0.58 -18.81
CA ALA A 158 17.55 0.18 -18.37
C ALA A 158 17.17 -1.19 -18.96
N GLY A 159 16.87 -2.16 -18.09
CA GLY A 159 16.43 -3.50 -18.45
C GLY A 159 14.97 -3.54 -18.88
N ASP A 160 14.63 -4.53 -19.70
CA ASP A 160 13.27 -4.93 -20.01
C ASP A 160 12.99 -6.27 -19.32
N PHE A 161 12.33 -6.22 -18.20
CA PHE A 161 11.91 -7.38 -17.43
C PHE A 161 10.52 -7.75 -17.88
N ARG A 162 10.35 -8.88 -18.55
CA ARG A 162 9.03 -9.31 -19.04
C ARG A 162 8.07 -9.44 -17.88
N PRO A 163 6.96 -8.66 -17.85
CA PRO A 163 5.86 -8.96 -16.97
C PRO A 163 5.20 -10.27 -17.42
N GLY A 164 4.69 -11.05 -16.48
CA GLY A 164 4.07 -12.34 -16.76
C GLY A 164 2.92 -12.24 -17.76
N ASN A 165 2.08 -11.21 -17.70
CA ASN A 165 1.05 -10.94 -18.72
C ASN A 165 0.76 -9.43 -18.83
N PRO A 166 1.15 -8.77 -19.95
CA PRO A 166 0.95 -7.33 -20.14
C PRO A 166 -0.52 -6.91 -20.35
N SER A 167 -1.44 -7.83 -20.56
CA SER A 167 -2.87 -7.52 -20.75
C SER A 167 -3.65 -7.30 -19.45
N ALA A 168 -3.08 -7.50 -18.29
CA ALA A 168 -3.69 -7.27 -16.98
C ALA A 168 -3.69 -5.79 -16.52
N TYR A 169 -3.49 -4.84 -17.43
CA TYR A 169 -3.49 -3.41 -17.11
C TYR A 169 -4.90 -2.84 -17.03
N VAL A 170 -5.55 -3.07 -15.90
CA VAL A 170 -6.71 -2.26 -15.52
C VAL A 170 -6.17 -0.99 -14.86
N SER A 171 -6.67 0.17 -15.31
CA SER A 171 -6.36 1.46 -14.67
C SER A 171 -6.84 1.42 -13.22
N GLU A 172 -5.93 1.21 -12.28
CA GLU A 172 -6.24 1.23 -10.86
C GLU A 172 -6.51 2.67 -10.40
N SER A 173 -7.59 2.85 -9.65
CA SER A 173 -7.95 4.12 -9.02
C SER A 173 -6.96 4.49 -7.90
N ARG A 174 -6.73 5.79 -7.70
CA ARG A 174 -5.77 6.31 -6.71
C ARG A 174 -6.38 6.62 -5.34
N ASP A 175 -7.61 6.22 -5.09
CA ASP A 175 -8.38 6.64 -3.93
C ASP A 175 -8.40 5.54 -2.84
N THR A 176 -7.53 5.71 -1.90
CA THR A 176 -7.34 4.86 -0.71
C THR A 176 -7.05 5.80 0.45
N THR A 177 -7.19 5.37 1.69
CA THR A 177 -6.77 6.14 2.87
C THR A 177 -5.87 5.32 3.77
N HIS A 178 -4.98 5.98 4.49
CA HIS A 178 -4.08 5.37 5.46
C HIS A 178 -4.13 6.09 6.79
N LEU A 179 -4.06 5.31 7.87
CA LEU A 179 -4.07 5.76 9.25
C LEU A 179 -2.97 5.04 10.02
N THR A 180 -2.21 5.79 10.82
CA THR A 180 -1.25 5.25 11.77
C THR A 180 -1.58 5.77 13.16
N VAL A 181 -1.62 4.89 14.16
CA VAL A 181 -1.88 5.24 15.57
C VAL A 181 -0.83 4.58 16.45
N ALA A 182 -0.40 5.29 17.47
CA ALA A 182 0.47 4.77 18.52
C ALA A 182 0.03 5.29 19.88
N ASP A 183 0.27 4.51 20.93
CA ASP A 183 0.08 4.92 22.32
C ASP A 183 1.42 4.98 23.08
N ASP A 184 1.36 5.39 24.33
CA ASP A 184 2.52 5.51 25.22
C ASP A 184 2.98 4.17 25.81
N GLU A 185 2.22 3.10 25.59
CA GLU A 185 2.59 1.73 25.97
C GLU A 185 3.43 1.04 24.86
N GLY A 186 3.51 1.66 23.67
CA GLY A 186 4.24 1.15 22.50
C GLY A 186 3.39 0.28 21.60
N ASN A 187 2.06 0.29 21.75
CA ASN A 187 1.19 -0.33 20.77
C ASN A 187 1.13 0.55 19.52
N VAL A 188 1.16 -0.09 18.35
CA VAL A 188 1.16 0.61 17.06
C VAL A 188 0.19 -0.06 16.11
N VAL A 189 -0.64 0.74 15.45
CA VAL A 189 -1.53 0.31 14.37
C VAL A 189 -1.15 1.05 13.10
N SER A 190 -0.95 0.31 12.02
CA SER A 190 -0.80 0.83 10.65
C SER A 190 -1.91 0.23 9.82
N MET A 191 -2.83 1.06 9.33
CA MET A 191 -4.06 0.61 8.66
C MET A 191 -4.27 1.32 7.34
N THR A 192 -4.48 0.54 6.29
CA THR A 192 -4.88 1.04 4.96
C THR A 192 -6.24 0.48 4.58
N GLN A 193 -7.17 1.33 4.17
CA GLN A 193 -8.52 0.94 3.77
C GLN A 193 -8.95 1.63 2.49
N THR A 194 -9.82 0.99 1.72
CA THR A 194 -10.27 1.52 0.43
C THR A 194 -11.66 1.00 0.04
N ILE A 195 -12.36 1.81 -0.75
CA ILE A 195 -13.48 1.38 -1.59
C ILE A 195 -13.08 1.42 -3.07
N HIS A 196 -11.78 1.50 -3.36
CA HIS A 196 -11.05 1.59 -4.61
C HIS A 196 -11.16 2.97 -5.26
N ALA A 197 -12.20 3.32 -6.02
CA ALA A 197 -12.37 4.68 -6.55
C ALA A 197 -12.92 5.65 -5.50
N ALA A 198 -12.75 6.98 -5.67
CA ALA A 198 -13.16 8.03 -4.72
C ALA A 198 -14.61 7.90 -4.21
N PHE A 199 -15.49 7.41 -5.10
CA PHE A 199 -16.88 7.09 -4.79
C PHE A 199 -17.21 5.61 -5.09
N GLY A 200 -16.23 4.72 -4.97
CA GLY A 200 -16.39 3.29 -5.21
C GLY A 200 -17.08 2.99 -6.54
N SER A 201 -18.13 2.18 -6.51
CA SER A 201 -18.99 1.87 -7.66
C SER A 201 -19.90 3.03 -8.07
N LYS A 202 -19.95 4.13 -7.30
CA LYS A 202 -20.91 5.24 -7.39
C LYS A 202 -22.36 4.82 -7.09
N VAL A 203 -22.56 3.65 -6.54
CA VAL A 203 -23.85 3.16 -6.05
C VAL A 203 -23.93 3.45 -4.56
N THR A 204 -24.99 4.12 -4.14
CA THR A 204 -25.32 4.34 -2.73
C THR A 204 -26.58 3.56 -2.40
N VAL A 205 -26.49 2.63 -1.47
CA VAL A 205 -27.62 1.82 -1.05
C VAL A 205 -28.69 2.70 -0.38
N PRO A 206 -29.93 2.75 -0.93
CA PRO A 206 -30.99 3.61 -0.42
C PRO A 206 -31.24 3.40 1.07
N GLY A 207 -31.48 4.48 1.80
CA GLY A 207 -31.77 4.46 3.25
C GLY A 207 -30.58 4.16 4.17
N THR A 208 -29.44 3.68 3.65
CA THR A 208 -28.23 3.42 4.43
C THR A 208 -27.16 4.50 4.28
N GLY A 209 -27.12 5.17 3.13
CA GLY A 209 -26.06 6.11 2.77
C GLY A 209 -24.69 5.45 2.60
N ILE A 210 -24.62 4.11 2.56
CA ILE A 210 -23.41 3.35 2.26
C ILE A 210 -23.10 3.43 0.76
N ILE A 211 -21.89 3.84 0.41
CA ILE A 211 -21.37 3.80 -0.94
C ILE A 211 -20.64 2.47 -1.12
N LEU A 212 -21.04 1.69 -2.11
CA LEU A 212 -20.43 0.40 -2.38
C LEU A 212 -19.07 0.56 -3.07
N ASN A 213 -18.14 -0.34 -2.74
CA ASN A 213 -16.84 -0.37 -3.38
C ASN A 213 -16.94 -0.85 -4.85
N ASN A 214 -15.86 -0.64 -5.62
CA ASN A 214 -15.70 -1.20 -6.95
C ASN A 214 -14.40 -2.04 -7.08
N THR A 215 -14.02 -2.73 -6.02
CA THR A 215 -12.76 -3.47 -5.94
C THR A 215 -12.68 -4.66 -6.91
N MET A 216 -13.81 -5.16 -7.42
CA MET A 216 -13.80 -6.15 -8.51
C MET A 216 -13.04 -5.70 -9.76
N ASN A 217 -12.87 -4.39 -9.95
CA ASN A 217 -12.06 -3.82 -11.04
C ASN A 217 -10.56 -4.16 -10.92
N ILE A 218 -10.11 -4.69 -9.79
CA ILE A 218 -8.70 -5.05 -9.55
C ILE A 218 -8.40 -6.48 -10.04
N PHE A 219 -9.41 -7.32 -10.23
CA PHE A 219 -9.22 -8.65 -10.81
C PHE A 219 -8.74 -8.59 -12.26
N ASP A 220 -8.02 -9.62 -12.68
CA ASP A 220 -7.75 -9.87 -14.08
C ASP A 220 -9.02 -10.44 -14.74
N PRO A 221 -9.54 -9.79 -15.79
CA PRO A 221 -10.71 -10.29 -16.48
C PRO A 221 -10.43 -11.54 -17.34
N HIS A 222 -9.17 -11.88 -17.57
CA HIS A 222 -8.78 -13.03 -18.40
C HIS A 222 -8.68 -14.29 -17.53
N PRO A 223 -9.29 -15.42 -17.94
CA PRO A 223 -9.17 -16.68 -17.22
C PRO A 223 -7.74 -17.25 -17.21
N GLY A 224 -7.39 -17.96 -16.14
CA GLY A 224 -6.15 -18.73 -16.05
C GLY A 224 -4.95 -17.97 -15.45
N ASN A 225 -5.09 -16.70 -15.09
CA ASN A 225 -4.07 -15.95 -14.39
C ASN A 225 -4.26 -16.03 -12.87
N ALA A 226 -3.19 -15.77 -12.11
CA ALA A 226 -3.23 -15.85 -10.65
C ALA A 226 -4.34 -14.99 -10.01
N ASN A 227 -4.62 -13.81 -10.57
CA ASN A 227 -5.66 -12.89 -10.09
C ASN A 227 -6.93 -12.89 -10.95
N SER A 228 -7.21 -13.96 -11.72
CA SER A 228 -8.46 -14.08 -12.49
C SER A 228 -9.69 -14.11 -11.59
N ILE A 229 -10.83 -13.62 -12.11
CA ILE A 229 -12.10 -13.60 -11.39
C ILE A 229 -12.59 -15.04 -11.18
N GLU A 230 -12.91 -15.39 -9.93
CA GLU A 230 -13.53 -16.65 -9.55
C GLU A 230 -14.52 -16.43 -8.38
N PRO A 231 -15.61 -17.22 -8.28
CA PRO A 231 -16.54 -17.13 -7.16
C PRO A 231 -15.84 -17.35 -5.81
N GLY A 232 -16.11 -16.48 -4.84
CA GLY A 232 -15.53 -16.55 -3.50
C GLY A 232 -14.07 -16.09 -3.38
N LYS A 233 -13.39 -15.77 -4.48
CA LYS A 233 -12.01 -15.31 -4.52
C LYS A 233 -11.89 -13.85 -4.10
N ARG A 234 -10.85 -13.53 -3.32
CA ARG A 234 -10.46 -12.15 -2.98
C ARG A 234 -9.53 -11.59 -4.03
N MET A 235 -9.73 -10.32 -4.40
CA MET A 235 -8.88 -9.62 -5.36
C MET A 235 -7.47 -9.37 -4.80
N LEU A 236 -6.50 -9.31 -5.71
CA LEU A 236 -5.15 -8.86 -5.41
C LEU A 236 -5.14 -7.38 -5.02
N SER A 237 -4.57 -7.05 -3.87
CA SER A 237 -4.39 -5.67 -3.41
C SER A 237 -2.93 -5.23 -3.50
N SER A 238 -2.68 -3.92 -3.39
CA SER A 238 -1.35 -3.32 -3.25
C SER A 238 -1.21 -2.53 -1.96
N MET A 239 -2.20 -2.54 -1.09
CA MET A 239 -2.17 -1.86 0.21
C MET A 239 -1.02 -2.43 1.05
N SER A 240 -0.24 -1.53 1.66
CA SER A 240 1.01 -1.88 2.33
C SER A 240 1.17 -1.11 3.63
N PRO A 241 0.23 -1.26 4.59
CA PRO A 241 0.51 -0.77 5.93
C PRO A 241 1.74 -1.50 6.45
N THR A 242 2.75 -0.75 6.87
CA THR A 242 4.06 -1.31 7.21
C THR A 242 4.52 -0.79 8.56
N ILE A 243 5.13 -1.67 9.35
CA ILE A 243 5.83 -1.35 10.58
C ILE A 243 7.28 -1.82 10.41
N VAL A 244 8.21 -0.94 10.73
CA VAL A 244 9.64 -1.24 10.80
C VAL A 244 10.02 -1.37 12.26
N LEU A 245 10.69 -2.44 12.61
CA LEU A 245 11.21 -2.67 13.94
C LEU A 245 12.73 -2.45 13.97
N LYS A 246 13.22 -1.97 15.10
CA LYS A 246 14.65 -1.93 15.46
C LYS A 246 14.79 -2.53 16.85
N ASP A 247 15.66 -3.54 17.00
CA ASP A 247 15.85 -4.26 18.26
C ASP A 247 14.52 -4.73 18.87
N ASP A 248 13.67 -5.35 18.03
CA ASP A 248 12.32 -5.86 18.36
C ASP A 248 11.32 -4.79 18.85
N LYS A 249 11.61 -3.51 18.65
CA LYS A 249 10.72 -2.40 19.05
C LYS A 249 10.24 -1.64 17.83
N PRO A 250 9.00 -1.08 17.87
CA PRO A 250 8.53 -0.21 16.82
C PRO A 250 9.49 0.96 16.60
N PHE A 251 9.90 1.16 15.35
CA PHE A 251 10.74 2.28 14.93
C PHE A 251 9.98 3.22 13.99
N ILE A 252 9.37 2.69 12.92
CA ILE A 252 8.52 3.46 12.01
C ILE A 252 7.24 2.67 11.77
N ALA A 253 6.10 3.38 11.67
CA ALA A 253 4.89 2.85 11.09
C ALA A 253 4.36 3.84 10.08
N LEU A 254 4.04 3.40 8.86
CA LEU A 254 3.64 4.29 7.78
C LEU A 254 2.84 3.57 6.71
N GLY A 255 2.20 4.37 5.85
CA GLY A 255 1.54 3.90 4.65
C GLY A 255 0.94 5.04 3.83
N THR A 256 0.44 4.72 2.66
CA THR A 256 -0.09 5.70 1.70
C THR A 256 -1.20 5.10 0.86
N PRO A 257 -2.15 5.89 0.35
CA PRO A 257 -2.99 5.52 -0.78
C PRO A 257 -2.21 5.56 -2.10
N GLY A 258 -2.71 4.90 -3.17
CA GLY A 258 -2.11 5.07 -4.49
C GLY A 258 -2.09 3.88 -5.43
N ALA A 259 -2.94 2.87 -5.23
CA ALA A 259 -3.01 1.67 -6.07
C ALA A 259 -1.65 0.95 -6.18
N THR A 260 -1.19 0.57 -7.38
CA THR A 260 0.13 -0.06 -7.60
C THR A 260 1.32 0.80 -7.17
N ARG A 261 1.11 2.10 -6.93
CA ARG A 261 2.15 3.01 -6.45
C ARG A 261 2.32 2.99 -4.93
N ILE A 262 1.46 2.25 -4.19
CA ILE A 262 1.49 2.21 -2.72
C ILE A 262 2.81 1.62 -2.22
N PHE A 263 3.10 0.36 -2.54
CA PHE A 263 4.30 -0.30 -2.02
C PHE A 263 5.61 0.36 -2.48
N PRO A 264 5.74 0.84 -3.75
CA PRO A 264 6.92 1.59 -4.16
C PRO A 264 7.14 2.88 -3.38
N SER A 265 6.06 3.57 -3.01
CA SER A 265 6.15 4.79 -2.21
C SER A 265 6.53 4.51 -0.75
N VAL A 266 5.96 3.46 -0.17
CA VAL A 266 6.28 3.04 1.21
C VAL A 266 7.75 2.62 1.31
N LEU A 267 8.24 1.78 0.40
CA LEU A 267 9.64 1.35 0.40
C LEU A 267 10.62 2.51 0.25
N GLN A 268 10.33 3.50 -0.64
CA GLN A 268 11.18 4.67 -0.82
C GLN A 268 11.26 5.52 0.46
N ALA A 269 10.14 5.72 1.16
CA ALA A 269 10.17 6.42 2.44
C ALA A 269 10.98 5.66 3.50
N ILE A 270 10.88 4.33 3.56
CA ILE A 270 11.70 3.49 4.45
C ILE A 270 13.20 3.65 4.13
N MET A 271 13.57 3.57 2.85
CA MET A 271 14.96 3.76 2.40
C MET A 271 15.46 5.17 2.70
N ASN A 272 14.62 6.19 2.51
CA ASN A 272 14.99 7.58 2.81
C ASN A 272 15.39 7.76 4.28
N VAL A 273 14.70 7.08 5.20
CA VAL A 273 15.09 7.11 6.62
C VAL A 273 16.32 6.23 6.88
N ILE A 274 16.34 4.98 6.41
CA ILE A 274 17.37 4.00 6.79
C ILE A 274 18.68 4.23 6.04
N ASP A 275 18.63 4.40 4.72
CA ASP A 275 19.85 4.54 3.90
C ASP A 275 20.32 5.98 3.78
N HIS A 276 19.39 6.94 3.69
CA HIS A 276 19.74 8.35 3.48
C HIS A 276 19.67 9.21 4.75
N GLY A 277 19.28 8.65 5.91
CA GLY A 277 19.29 9.32 7.20
C GLY A 277 18.31 10.49 7.33
N MET A 278 17.26 10.53 6.52
CA MET A 278 16.24 11.57 6.57
C MET A 278 15.37 11.46 7.83
N THR A 279 14.88 12.58 8.31
CA THR A 279 13.75 12.60 9.25
C THR A 279 12.51 12.00 8.59
N LEU A 280 11.53 11.54 9.39
CA LEU A 280 10.29 11.00 8.83
C LEU A 280 9.57 12.03 7.94
N GLN A 281 9.54 13.31 8.32
CA GLN A 281 8.90 14.36 7.53
C GLN A 281 9.59 14.55 6.17
N GLU A 282 10.93 14.62 6.14
CA GLU A 282 11.68 14.67 4.89
C GLU A 282 11.44 13.45 4.02
N ALA A 283 11.43 12.26 4.62
CA ALA A 283 11.24 11.01 3.92
C ALA A 283 9.87 10.88 3.24
N VAL A 284 8.78 11.31 3.91
CA VAL A 284 7.43 11.25 3.34
C VAL A 284 7.19 12.33 2.28
N GLU A 285 7.88 13.47 2.36
CA GLU A 285 7.80 14.58 1.40
C GLU A 285 8.73 14.44 0.20
N ALA A 286 9.78 13.66 0.31
CA ALA A 286 10.77 13.44 -0.74
C ALA A 286 10.11 13.07 -2.09
N PRO A 287 10.69 13.52 -3.22
CA PRO A 287 10.21 13.14 -4.55
C PRO A 287 10.22 11.63 -4.73
N ARG A 288 9.15 11.11 -5.33
CA ARG A 288 8.97 9.68 -5.56
C ARG A 288 9.05 9.33 -7.02
N ILE A 289 9.39 8.07 -7.28
CA ILE A 289 9.37 7.47 -8.59
C ILE A 289 8.49 6.22 -8.59
N TRP A 290 8.07 5.80 -9.79
CA TRP A 290 7.36 4.55 -9.99
C TRP A 290 7.59 4.00 -11.39
N SER A 291 7.79 2.67 -11.50
CA SER A 291 7.82 1.96 -12.78
C SER A 291 7.33 0.53 -12.58
N GLN A 292 6.56 0.03 -13.54
CA GLN A 292 6.15 -1.36 -13.63
C GLN A 292 6.54 -1.99 -14.98
N GLY A 293 7.55 -1.45 -15.64
CA GLY A 293 8.11 -1.99 -16.90
C GLY A 293 7.84 -1.14 -18.15
N GLN A 294 6.95 -0.13 -18.11
CA GLN A 294 6.65 0.70 -19.29
C GLN A 294 7.32 2.07 -19.21
N ALA A 295 6.75 2.96 -18.41
CA ALA A 295 7.29 4.28 -18.16
C ALA A 295 7.94 4.33 -16.78
N LEU A 296 8.91 5.22 -16.62
CA LEU A 296 9.44 5.65 -15.33
C LEU A 296 8.77 6.98 -14.97
N GLU A 297 7.72 6.92 -14.14
CA GLU A 297 7.10 8.11 -13.58
C GLU A 297 8.05 8.72 -12.54
N VAL A 298 8.33 10.01 -12.66
CA VAL A 298 9.14 10.77 -11.71
C VAL A 298 8.39 12.03 -11.28
N GLU A 299 8.43 12.38 -10.01
CA GLU A 299 7.86 13.65 -9.55
C GLU A 299 8.76 14.82 -9.91
N GLY A 300 8.17 16.02 -9.99
CA GLY A 300 8.85 17.26 -10.39
C GLY A 300 10.09 17.61 -9.58
N GLY A 301 10.22 17.10 -8.33
CA GLY A 301 11.38 17.29 -7.47
C GLY A 301 12.64 16.52 -7.89
N ILE A 302 12.54 15.52 -8.77
CA ILE A 302 13.71 14.89 -9.41
C ILE A 302 14.27 15.90 -10.42
N SER A 303 15.56 16.25 -10.31
CA SER A 303 16.16 17.33 -11.09
C SER A 303 16.15 17.05 -12.61
N PRO A 304 16.11 18.10 -13.46
CA PRO A 304 16.18 17.91 -14.92
C PRO A 304 17.42 17.14 -15.38
N ASP A 305 18.58 17.38 -14.80
CA ASP A 305 19.83 16.69 -15.17
C ASP A 305 19.75 15.17 -14.86
N VAL A 306 19.13 14.81 -13.75
CA VAL A 306 18.88 13.40 -13.41
C VAL A 306 17.93 12.76 -14.41
N ARG A 307 16.86 13.45 -14.82
CA ARG A 307 15.91 12.94 -15.83
C ARG A 307 16.63 12.68 -17.17
N VAL A 308 17.45 13.61 -17.63
CA VAL A 308 18.29 13.44 -18.84
C VAL A 308 19.24 12.25 -18.71
N GLY A 309 19.88 12.11 -17.54
CA GLY A 309 20.74 10.96 -17.27
C GLY A 309 19.98 9.62 -17.30
N LEU A 310 18.75 9.58 -16.78
CA LEU A 310 17.88 8.40 -16.82
C LEU A 310 17.44 8.04 -18.26
N GLU A 311 17.10 9.06 -19.06
CA GLU A 311 16.80 8.88 -20.49
C GLU A 311 18.00 8.35 -21.25
N ALA A 312 19.21 8.82 -20.94
CA ALA A 312 20.45 8.31 -21.53
C ALA A 312 20.74 6.83 -21.19
N LEU A 313 20.26 6.36 -20.02
CA LEU A 313 20.28 4.94 -19.65
C LEU A 313 19.17 4.12 -20.34
N GLY A 314 18.27 4.74 -21.09
CA GLY A 314 17.19 4.08 -21.83
C GLY A 314 15.84 4.04 -21.09
N HIS A 315 15.67 4.75 -19.99
CA HIS A 315 14.35 4.87 -19.36
C HIS A 315 13.41 5.78 -20.16
N ASN A 316 12.14 5.38 -20.29
CA ASN A 316 11.07 6.24 -20.77
C ASN A 316 10.56 7.12 -19.61
N VAL A 317 11.21 8.27 -19.38
CA VAL A 317 10.92 9.16 -18.24
C VAL A 317 9.65 9.96 -18.47
N GLN A 318 8.73 9.94 -17.51
CA GLN A 318 7.51 10.74 -17.52
C GLN A 318 7.40 11.54 -16.23
N VAL A 319 7.37 12.87 -16.36
CA VAL A 319 7.19 13.76 -15.21
C VAL A 319 5.71 13.81 -14.85
N VAL A 320 5.41 13.50 -13.60
CA VAL A 320 4.04 13.49 -13.05
C VAL A 320 3.91 14.48 -11.89
N ALA A 321 2.68 14.95 -11.66
CA ALA A 321 2.41 15.86 -10.55
C ALA A 321 2.64 15.19 -9.19
N LYS A 322 2.24 13.92 -9.05
CA LYS A 322 2.48 13.12 -7.84
C LYS A 322 2.46 11.63 -8.14
N VAL A 323 3.30 10.87 -7.44
CA VAL A 323 3.30 9.41 -7.36
C VAL A 323 2.61 8.99 -6.07
N ALA A 324 1.57 8.17 -6.16
CA ALA A 324 0.69 7.80 -5.06
C ALA A 324 -0.05 9.01 -4.43
N GLY A 325 -0.61 8.81 -3.23
CA GLY A 325 -1.33 9.84 -2.49
C GLY A 325 -0.61 10.32 -1.25
N GLY A 326 -1.37 10.88 -0.31
CA GLY A 326 -0.85 11.38 0.97
C GLY A 326 -0.34 10.26 1.86
N MET A 327 0.96 10.20 2.06
CA MET A 327 1.58 9.31 3.05
C MET A 327 1.52 9.97 4.42
N ASN A 328 1.23 9.16 5.43
CA ASN A 328 1.42 9.54 6.81
C ASN A 328 2.11 8.41 7.58
N GLY A 329 2.71 8.76 8.71
CA GLY A 329 3.38 7.79 9.56
C GLY A 329 3.81 8.39 10.88
N ILE A 330 4.33 7.53 11.72
CA ILE A 330 4.96 7.86 13.00
C ILE A 330 6.33 7.20 13.07
N MET A 331 7.25 7.85 13.79
CA MET A 331 8.59 7.33 14.08
C MET A 331 8.90 7.54 15.55
N TYR A 332 9.38 6.49 16.19
CA TYR A 332 9.92 6.55 17.54
C TYR A 332 11.37 6.99 17.47
N ASP A 333 11.72 8.05 18.19
CA ASP A 333 13.10 8.46 18.38
C ASP A 333 13.64 7.81 19.68
N PRO A 334 14.53 6.82 19.58
CA PRO A 334 15.04 6.15 20.74
C PRO A 334 15.93 7.03 21.62
N ALA A 335 16.47 8.14 21.08
CA ALA A 335 17.35 9.04 21.83
C ALA A 335 16.56 10.00 22.73
N SER A 336 15.45 10.54 22.24
CA SER A 336 14.59 11.46 23.00
C SER A 336 13.40 10.77 23.67
N GLY A 337 13.03 9.57 23.23
CA GLY A 337 11.79 8.90 23.62
C GLY A 337 10.51 9.54 23.07
N LEU A 338 10.64 10.43 22.09
CA LEU A 338 9.50 11.09 21.45
C LEU A 338 8.93 10.28 20.29
N ILE A 339 7.64 10.48 20.04
CA ILE A 339 6.97 10.01 18.83
C ILE A 339 6.85 11.19 17.87
N HIS A 340 7.40 11.06 16.68
CA HIS A 340 7.30 12.03 15.60
C HIS A 340 6.19 11.61 14.64
N GLY A 341 5.18 12.46 14.45
CA GLY A 341 4.17 12.27 13.42
C GLY A 341 4.54 13.06 12.16
N ALA A 342 4.33 12.47 10.99
CA ALA A 342 4.55 13.12 9.70
C ALA A 342 3.41 12.85 8.72
N ALA A 343 3.15 13.83 7.84
CA ALA A 343 2.24 13.69 6.71
C ALA A 343 2.77 14.52 5.53
N CYS A 344 2.59 14.00 4.31
CA CYS A 344 3.14 14.66 3.14
C CYS A 344 2.13 15.59 2.43
N TRP A 345 2.66 16.53 1.66
CA TRP A 345 1.91 17.53 0.89
C TRP A 345 0.94 16.97 -0.17
N ARG A 346 1.02 15.68 -0.50
CA ARG A 346 0.20 15.06 -1.58
C ARG A 346 -1.28 14.90 -1.22
N ALA A 347 -1.62 15.07 0.07
CA ALA A 347 -2.99 15.13 0.59
C ALA A 347 -3.00 15.90 1.93
N ASP A 348 -4.21 16.12 2.48
CA ASP A 348 -4.44 16.92 3.68
C ASP A 348 -4.26 16.10 4.99
N GLY A 349 -3.26 15.22 5.06
CA GLY A 349 -2.94 14.46 6.27
C GLY A 349 -2.42 15.39 7.38
N THR A 350 -2.84 15.15 8.62
CA THR A 350 -2.40 15.93 9.77
C THR A 350 -2.03 15.01 10.94
N PRO A 351 -0.79 15.04 11.42
CA PRO A 351 -0.43 14.38 12.67
C PRO A 351 -1.11 15.09 13.87
N VAL A 352 -1.65 14.30 14.79
CA VAL A 352 -2.29 14.81 16.00
C VAL A 352 -1.73 14.10 17.22
N GLY A 353 -1.16 14.86 18.16
CA GLY A 353 -0.77 14.38 19.49
C GLY A 353 -1.91 14.58 20.48
N MET A 354 -2.26 13.53 21.23
CA MET A 354 -3.35 13.58 22.22
C MET A 354 -2.87 13.89 23.64
N SER A 355 -1.58 13.67 23.94
CA SER A 355 -0.95 13.97 25.24
C SER A 355 0.52 14.30 25.06
N GLY A 356 1.11 15.08 25.97
CA GLY A 356 2.54 15.37 25.97
C GLY A 356 3.32 14.37 26.83
N GLY A 357 4.56 14.07 26.43
CA GLY A 357 5.51 13.27 27.19
C GLY A 357 6.25 12.25 26.34
N PRO A 358 7.38 11.69 26.85
CA PRO A 358 8.13 10.70 26.13
C PRO A 358 7.35 9.37 26.02
N ALA A 359 7.34 8.79 24.83
CA ALA A 359 6.82 7.45 24.62
C ALA A 359 7.70 6.41 25.34
N ARG A 360 7.06 5.42 25.96
CA ARG A 360 7.74 4.29 26.60
C ARG A 360 7.39 3.01 25.85
N PRO A 361 8.11 2.64 24.78
CA PRO A 361 7.85 1.39 24.09
C PRO A 361 8.09 0.22 25.03
N SER A 362 7.05 -0.45 25.45
CA SER A 362 7.14 -1.78 26.08
C SER A 362 7.24 -2.82 24.96
N GLY A 363 7.97 -3.91 25.22
CA GLY A 363 8.32 -4.92 24.22
C GLY A 363 7.15 -5.38 23.36
N ALA A 364 7.38 -5.47 22.07
CA ALA A 364 6.39 -5.62 21.02
C ALA A 364 5.65 -6.97 21.07
N ASN A 365 4.37 -6.91 21.42
CA ASN A 365 3.38 -7.87 20.94
C ASN A 365 2.59 -7.21 19.81
N ALA A 366 3.16 -7.19 18.61
CA ALA A 366 2.47 -6.66 17.45
C ALA A 366 1.40 -7.65 16.97
N MET A 367 0.13 -7.33 17.20
CA MET A 367 -0.99 -8.06 16.59
C MET A 367 -1.34 -7.34 15.29
N PHE A 368 -1.19 -8.04 14.16
CA PHE A 368 -1.56 -7.52 12.86
C PHE A 368 -2.94 -8.05 12.47
N ILE A 369 -3.91 -7.14 12.34
CA ILE A 369 -5.22 -7.42 11.75
C ILE A 369 -5.18 -6.86 10.32
N VAL A 370 -5.31 -7.72 9.35
CA VAL A 370 -5.34 -7.36 7.91
C VAL A 370 -6.75 -7.48 7.37
#